data_c9813512ba7939787f01fc0934208089
#
_entry.id   c9813512ba7939787f01fc0934208089
#
_cell.length_a   1.000
_cell.length_b   1.000
_cell.length_c   1.000
_cell.angle_alpha   90.00
_cell.angle_beta   90.00
_cell.angle_gamma   90.00
#
_symmetry.space_group_name_H-M   'P 1'
#
loop_
_entity.id
_entity.type
_entity.pdbx_description
1 polymer ?
#
loop_
_entity_poly.entity_id
_entity_poly.type
_entity_poly.pdbx_seq_one_letter_code
_entity_poly.pdbx_strand_id
1 'polypeptide(L)'
;MSATTIPLSAQTAAGQKMSLLTNWIAFDPLRIAGRRTPWPWAVLCVSVLAGLAIIGLYRYGTRFHLHMPMFNKEGFLENLTFFLDGWAAALLAFAATRTYRHRTDGIDALIAAGYALCGALLFLVAMEEISWGQQLVTFQTPEAWRELNRQGETTLHNLASRDALTLAWKVVGMSFAIGVVALTALAHWGKQKFMLYIAPHPTLIPLAALTAYASVRVHPEIAEILIAIFFAFYGYRAYVASPSF
;
A
#
# COMPACT_ATOMS: atom_id res chain seq x y z
N MET A 1 50.17 -26.34 -13.33
CA MET A 1 48.90 -25.81 -12.80
C MET A 1 48.68 -24.45 -13.43
N SER A 2 47.78 -24.38 -14.43
CA SER A 2 47.48 -23.12 -15.15
C SER A 2 46.38 -22.39 -14.41
N ALA A 3 46.66 -21.21 -13.87
CA ALA A 3 45.70 -20.34 -13.23
C ALA A 3 44.86 -19.67 -14.34
N THR A 4 43.58 -20.04 -14.42
CA THR A 4 42.60 -19.43 -15.32
C THR A 4 42.28 -18.02 -14.79
N THR A 5 42.91 -17.02 -15.36
CA THR A 5 42.59 -15.61 -15.08
C THR A 5 41.24 -15.24 -15.70
N ILE A 6 40.27 -14.93 -14.85
CA ILE A 6 38.95 -14.40 -15.28
C ILE A 6 39.21 -13.02 -15.93
N PRO A 7 38.70 -12.76 -17.15
CA PRO A 7 38.96 -11.50 -17.83
C PRO A 7 38.34 -10.32 -17.06
N LEU A 8 39.11 -9.25 -16.94
CA LEU A 8 38.79 -8.01 -16.20
C LEU A 8 37.42 -7.40 -16.60
N SER A 9 36.99 -7.63 -17.85
CA SER A 9 35.70 -7.17 -18.38
C SER A 9 34.48 -7.82 -17.73
N ALA A 10 34.61 -9.09 -17.29
CA ALA A 10 33.51 -9.80 -16.61
C ALA A 10 33.36 -9.34 -15.15
N GLN A 11 34.44 -8.96 -14.49
CA GLN A 11 34.42 -8.43 -13.12
C GLN A 11 33.84 -7.01 -13.06
N THR A 12 34.09 -6.17 -14.08
CA THR A 12 33.51 -4.81 -14.14
C THR A 12 32.01 -4.81 -14.44
N ALA A 13 31.52 -5.71 -15.30
CA ALA A 13 30.09 -5.80 -15.62
C ALA A 13 29.24 -6.32 -14.43
N ALA A 14 29.75 -7.30 -13.68
CA ALA A 14 29.08 -7.82 -12.48
C ALA A 14 29.10 -6.78 -11.34
N GLY A 15 30.22 -6.09 -11.15
CA GLY A 15 30.33 -5.00 -10.15
C GLY A 15 29.43 -3.82 -10.49
N GLN A 16 29.28 -3.47 -11.77
CA GLN A 16 28.39 -2.40 -12.22
C GLN A 16 26.91 -2.75 -12.05
N LYS A 17 26.50 -3.99 -12.35
CA LYS A 17 25.12 -4.46 -12.10
C LYS A 17 24.77 -4.47 -10.62
N MET A 18 25.67 -4.92 -9.76
CA MET A 18 25.47 -4.93 -8.31
C MET A 18 25.42 -3.51 -7.73
N SER A 19 26.21 -2.56 -8.26
CA SER A 19 26.16 -1.16 -7.87
C SER A 19 24.86 -0.46 -8.25
N LEU A 20 24.28 -0.78 -9.43
CA LEU A 20 23.00 -0.24 -9.86
C LEU A 20 21.84 -0.72 -8.96
N LEU A 21 21.81 -2.01 -8.62
CA LEU A 21 20.79 -2.58 -7.75
C LEU A 21 20.88 -2.06 -6.32
N THR A 22 22.09 -2.00 -5.75
CA THR A 22 22.34 -1.43 -4.42
C THR A 22 22.04 0.07 -4.38
N ASN A 23 22.38 0.81 -5.40
CA ASN A 23 22.05 2.24 -5.50
C ASN A 23 20.52 2.47 -5.62
N TRP A 24 19.81 1.59 -6.32
CA TRP A 24 18.36 1.70 -6.47
C TRP A 24 17.63 1.35 -5.17
N ILE A 25 18.07 0.28 -4.46
CA ILE A 25 17.52 -0.11 -3.16
C ILE A 25 17.90 0.90 -2.06
N ALA A 26 19.08 1.50 -2.14
CA ALA A 26 19.53 2.56 -1.24
C ALA A 26 18.94 3.94 -1.57
N PHE A 27 18.20 4.06 -2.67
CA PHE A 27 17.55 5.31 -3.05
C PHE A 27 16.45 5.65 -2.05
N ASP A 28 16.65 6.71 -1.30
CA ASP A 28 15.63 7.28 -0.43
C ASP A 28 15.19 8.63 -1.02
N PRO A 29 13.98 8.72 -1.59
CA PRO A 29 13.47 9.96 -2.14
C PRO A 29 13.53 11.14 -1.16
N LEU A 30 13.33 10.90 0.13
CA LEU A 30 13.33 11.93 1.15
C LEU A 30 14.73 12.42 1.51
N ARG A 31 15.77 11.63 1.28
CA ARG A 31 17.15 12.03 1.53
C ARG A 31 17.57 13.21 0.66
N ILE A 32 17.06 13.29 -0.56
CA ILE A 32 17.31 14.41 -1.48
C ILE A 32 16.64 15.69 -0.95
N ALA A 33 15.53 15.54 -0.25
CA ALA A 33 14.82 16.64 0.41
C ALA A 33 15.36 16.95 1.83
N GLY A 34 16.54 16.44 2.20
CA GLY A 34 17.16 16.67 3.51
C GLY A 34 16.57 15.83 4.66
N ARG A 35 15.70 14.86 4.36
CA ARG A 35 15.04 13.98 5.33
C ARG A 35 15.39 12.53 5.07
N ARG A 36 15.01 11.63 5.96
CA ARG A 36 15.22 10.18 5.79
C ARG A 36 13.92 9.42 6.02
N THR A 37 13.69 8.41 5.19
CA THR A 37 12.64 7.42 5.46
C THR A 37 13.04 6.63 6.71
N PRO A 38 12.18 6.59 7.76
CA PRO A 38 12.52 5.86 8.98
C PRO A 38 12.54 4.35 8.70
N TRP A 39 13.60 3.69 9.15
CA TRP A 39 13.78 2.23 9.16
C TRP A 39 13.39 1.47 7.87
N PRO A 40 13.89 1.87 6.69
CA PRO A 40 13.42 1.32 5.42
C PRO A 40 13.58 -0.21 5.35
N TRP A 41 14.63 -0.76 5.92
CA TRP A 41 14.88 -2.20 5.95
C TRP A 41 13.94 -2.95 6.89
N ALA A 42 13.62 -2.37 8.05
CA ALA A 42 12.62 -2.97 8.94
C ALA A 42 11.23 -2.96 8.28
N VAL A 43 10.87 -1.88 7.59
CA VAL A 43 9.63 -1.79 6.80
C VAL A 43 9.59 -2.89 5.74
N LEU A 44 10.70 -3.08 5.00
CA LEU A 44 10.79 -4.16 4.00
C LEU A 44 10.58 -5.54 4.64
N CYS A 45 11.35 -5.85 5.69
CA CYS A 45 11.28 -7.17 6.33
C CYS A 45 9.88 -7.43 6.91
N VAL A 46 9.35 -6.49 7.69
CA VAL A 46 8.04 -6.65 8.35
C VAL A 46 6.93 -6.77 7.32
N SER A 47 6.91 -5.89 6.31
CA SER A 47 5.84 -5.90 5.31
C SER A 47 5.84 -7.16 4.44
N VAL A 48 7.03 -7.63 4.03
CA VAL A 48 7.17 -8.86 3.23
C VAL A 48 6.83 -10.10 4.06
N LEU A 49 7.36 -10.20 5.28
CA LEU A 49 7.06 -11.33 6.16
C LEU A 49 5.59 -11.39 6.54
N ALA A 50 4.97 -10.26 6.87
CA ALA A 50 3.54 -10.20 7.15
C ALA A 50 2.72 -10.61 5.91
N GLY A 51 3.05 -10.09 4.73
CA GLY A 51 2.37 -10.44 3.49
C GLY A 51 2.49 -11.92 3.15
N LEU A 52 3.67 -12.50 3.25
CA LEU A 52 3.89 -13.94 3.01
C LEU A 52 3.16 -14.80 4.05
N ALA A 53 3.16 -14.39 5.32
CA ALA A 53 2.45 -15.11 6.39
C ALA A 53 0.93 -15.11 6.13
N ILE A 54 0.33 -13.97 5.80
CA ILE A 54 -1.10 -13.86 5.50
C ILE A 54 -1.47 -14.73 4.30
N ILE A 55 -0.72 -14.64 3.18
CA ILE A 55 -0.94 -15.47 1.99
C ILE A 55 -0.77 -16.96 2.32
N GLY A 56 0.27 -17.29 3.07
CA GLY A 56 0.58 -18.69 3.46
C GLY A 56 -0.53 -19.29 4.33
N LEU A 57 -0.98 -18.56 5.35
CA LEU A 57 -2.08 -18.97 6.24
C LEU A 57 -3.39 -19.16 5.48
N TYR A 58 -3.74 -18.22 4.59
CA TYR A 58 -4.93 -18.35 3.76
C TYR A 58 -4.86 -19.59 2.86
N ARG A 59 -3.74 -19.79 2.15
CA ARG A 59 -3.51 -20.95 1.30
C ARG A 59 -3.52 -22.27 2.06
N TYR A 60 -2.94 -22.30 3.26
CA TYR A 60 -2.96 -23.47 4.14
C TYR A 60 -4.38 -23.80 4.57
N GLY A 61 -5.15 -22.79 5.06
CA GLY A 61 -6.54 -22.98 5.46
C GLY A 61 -7.41 -23.50 4.32
N THR A 62 -7.31 -22.91 3.12
CA THR A 62 -8.08 -23.36 1.95
C THR A 62 -7.70 -24.77 1.48
N ARG A 63 -6.40 -25.11 1.52
CA ARG A 63 -5.92 -26.45 1.11
C ARG A 63 -6.42 -27.57 2.03
N PHE A 64 -6.49 -27.30 3.32
CA PHE A 64 -6.88 -28.31 4.31
C PHE A 64 -8.35 -28.16 4.76
N HIS A 65 -9.13 -27.32 4.08
CA HIS A 65 -10.54 -27.03 4.41
C HIS A 65 -10.74 -26.64 5.88
N LEU A 66 -9.77 -25.93 6.46
CA LEU A 66 -9.82 -25.50 7.84
C LEU A 66 -10.71 -24.26 7.96
N HIS A 67 -11.59 -24.27 8.96
CA HIS A 67 -12.31 -23.07 9.33
C HIS A 67 -11.36 -22.12 10.05
N MET A 68 -11.04 -20.99 9.42
CA MET A 68 -10.17 -19.96 9.98
C MET A 68 -10.96 -18.68 10.24
N PRO A 69 -11.43 -18.44 11.45
CA PRO A 69 -12.31 -17.30 11.79
C PRO A 69 -11.72 -15.94 11.39
N MET A 70 -10.39 -15.83 11.34
CA MET A 70 -9.69 -14.60 10.97
C MET A 70 -9.95 -14.13 9.53
N PHE A 71 -10.36 -15.06 8.64
CA PHE A 71 -10.70 -14.78 7.24
C PHE A 71 -12.20 -14.71 6.98
N ASN A 72 -13.01 -14.82 8.04
CA ASN A 72 -14.46 -14.65 7.90
C ASN A 72 -14.80 -13.17 7.81
N LYS A 73 -15.98 -12.90 7.21
CA LYS A 73 -16.61 -11.60 7.29
C LYS A 73 -16.74 -11.16 8.78
N GLU A 74 -16.49 -9.89 9.04
CA GLU A 74 -16.39 -9.33 10.40
C GLU A 74 -15.25 -9.95 11.23
N GLY A 75 -14.32 -10.65 10.55
CA GLY A 75 -13.17 -11.29 11.16
C GLY A 75 -12.05 -10.31 11.51
N PHE A 76 -10.96 -10.91 12.03
CA PHE A 76 -9.80 -10.12 12.44
C PHE A 76 -9.18 -9.30 11.30
N LEU A 77 -9.12 -9.85 10.07
CA LEU A 77 -8.48 -9.15 8.96
C LEU A 77 -9.27 -7.92 8.50
N GLU A 78 -10.59 -8.00 8.40
CA GLU A 78 -11.45 -6.88 8.03
C GLU A 78 -11.32 -5.72 9.03
N ASN A 79 -11.38 -6.04 10.33
CA ASN A 79 -11.14 -5.05 11.38
C ASN A 79 -9.72 -4.47 11.32
N LEU A 80 -8.70 -5.29 11.03
CA LEU A 80 -7.33 -4.83 10.88
C LEU A 80 -7.17 -3.90 9.66
N THR A 81 -7.83 -4.21 8.53
CA THR A 81 -7.88 -3.35 7.33
C THR A 81 -8.46 -1.99 7.69
N PHE A 82 -9.62 -1.96 8.36
CA PHE A 82 -10.22 -0.73 8.86
C PHE A 82 -9.26 0.12 9.70
N PHE A 83 -8.59 -0.48 10.69
CA PHE A 83 -7.64 0.24 11.55
C PHE A 83 -6.42 0.75 10.78
N LEU A 84 -5.87 -0.03 9.88
CA LEU A 84 -4.68 0.36 9.10
C LEU A 84 -5.01 1.48 8.10
N ASP A 85 -6.14 1.39 7.41
CA ASP A 85 -6.57 2.44 6.48
C ASP A 85 -6.97 3.73 7.20
N GLY A 86 -7.67 3.62 8.33
CA GLY A 86 -7.98 4.76 9.20
C GLY A 86 -6.73 5.43 9.76
N TRP A 87 -5.74 4.63 10.19
CA TRP A 87 -4.44 5.13 10.64
C TRP A 87 -3.69 5.84 9.51
N ALA A 88 -3.60 5.22 8.34
CA ALA A 88 -2.97 5.82 7.17
C ALA A 88 -3.66 7.12 6.74
N ALA A 89 -4.99 7.13 6.72
CA ALA A 89 -5.80 8.32 6.43
C ALA A 89 -5.48 9.47 7.39
N ALA A 90 -5.42 9.20 8.70
CA ALA A 90 -5.07 10.20 9.71
C ALA A 90 -3.66 10.75 9.51
N LEU A 91 -2.67 9.88 9.29
CA LEU A 91 -1.29 10.31 9.05
C LEU A 91 -1.14 11.16 7.80
N LEU A 92 -1.85 10.80 6.72
CA LEU A 92 -1.86 11.58 5.49
C LEU A 92 -2.57 12.93 5.65
N ALA A 93 -3.65 13.00 6.41
CA ALA A 93 -4.33 14.25 6.75
C ALA A 93 -3.41 15.18 7.56
N PHE A 94 -2.67 14.64 8.53
CA PHE A 94 -1.66 15.41 9.27
C PHE A 94 -0.52 15.87 8.36
N ALA A 95 -0.01 15.00 7.48
CA ALA A 95 1.03 15.35 6.52
C ALA A 95 0.55 16.45 5.56
N ALA A 96 -0.67 16.36 5.04
CA ALA A 96 -1.30 17.34 4.20
C ALA A 96 -1.39 18.72 4.91
N THR A 97 -1.92 18.73 6.13
CA THR A 97 -2.08 19.94 6.93
C THR A 97 -0.74 20.62 7.21
N ARG A 98 0.27 19.84 7.62
CA ARG A 98 1.63 20.38 7.87
C ARG A 98 2.25 20.94 6.59
N THR A 99 2.22 20.18 5.50
CA THR A 99 2.78 20.61 4.21
C THR A 99 2.07 21.88 3.71
N TYR A 100 0.74 21.97 3.85
CA TYR A 100 -0.01 23.14 3.44
C TYR A 100 0.31 24.39 4.29
N ARG A 101 0.44 24.23 5.62
CA ARG A 101 0.76 25.36 6.55
C ARG A 101 2.17 25.89 6.32
N HIS A 102 3.12 25.04 5.99
CA HIS A 102 4.52 25.40 5.78
C HIS A 102 4.89 25.51 4.29
N ARG A 103 3.88 25.67 3.42
CA ARG A 103 4.12 25.77 1.98
C ARG A 103 4.93 27.01 1.64
N THR A 104 5.91 26.81 0.76
CA THR A 104 6.74 27.88 0.21
C THR A 104 6.44 28.17 -1.24
N ASP A 105 5.82 27.22 -1.94
CA ASP A 105 5.50 27.30 -3.35
C ASP A 105 4.21 26.52 -3.70
N GLY A 106 3.80 26.59 -4.98
CA GLY A 106 2.63 25.89 -5.48
C GLY A 106 2.79 24.35 -5.50
N ILE A 107 4.04 23.86 -5.55
CA ILE A 107 4.33 22.42 -5.53
C ILE A 107 4.00 21.85 -4.15
N ASP A 108 4.32 22.58 -3.07
CA ASP A 108 3.94 22.18 -1.71
C ASP A 108 2.43 22.08 -1.53
N ALA A 109 1.67 23.03 -2.13
CA ALA A 109 0.21 22.96 -2.13
C ALA A 109 -0.32 21.73 -2.89
N LEU A 110 0.30 21.38 -4.02
CA LEU A 110 -0.04 20.19 -4.79
C LEU A 110 0.28 18.89 -4.04
N ILE A 111 1.42 18.84 -3.33
CA ILE A 111 1.79 17.71 -2.47
C ILE A 111 0.76 17.56 -1.35
N ALA A 112 0.40 18.65 -0.69
CA ALA A 112 -0.60 18.65 0.38
C ALA A 112 -1.97 18.17 -0.14
N ALA A 113 -2.40 18.63 -1.31
CA ALA A 113 -3.64 18.18 -1.95
C ALA A 113 -3.59 16.68 -2.28
N GLY A 114 -2.45 16.18 -2.77
CA GLY A 114 -2.26 14.74 -3.03
C GLY A 114 -2.37 13.90 -1.76
N TYR A 115 -1.76 14.31 -0.66
CA TYR A 115 -1.90 13.63 0.64
C TYR A 115 -3.33 13.71 1.18
N ALA A 116 -3.98 14.87 1.06
CA ALA A 116 -5.37 15.04 1.49
C ALA A 116 -6.33 14.13 0.72
N LEU A 117 -6.19 14.08 -0.62
CA LEU A 117 -7.01 13.22 -1.48
C LEU A 117 -6.79 11.75 -1.15
N CYS A 118 -5.53 11.31 -1.03
CA CYS A 118 -5.20 9.94 -0.68
C CYS A 118 -5.75 9.57 0.70
N GLY A 119 -5.60 10.46 1.69
CA GLY A 119 -6.17 10.25 3.03
C GLY A 119 -7.69 10.17 3.03
N ALA A 120 -8.38 11.01 2.25
CA ALA A 120 -9.83 10.96 2.11
C ALA A 120 -10.30 9.64 1.46
N LEU A 121 -9.62 9.17 0.42
CA LEU A 121 -9.95 7.89 -0.23
C LEU A 121 -9.75 6.71 0.75
N LEU A 122 -8.66 6.67 1.51
CA LEU A 122 -8.44 5.64 2.51
C LEU A 122 -9.46 5.69 3.65
N PHE A 123 -9.88 6.89 4.06
CA PHE A 123 -10.97 7.04 5.03
C PHE A 123 -12.28 6.45 4.51
N LEU A 124 -12.61 6.70 3.23
CA LEU A 124 -13.80 6.11 2.60
C LEU A 124 -13.71 4.58 2.55
N VAL A 125 -12.54 4.03 2.18
CA VAL A 125 -12.31 2.57 2.19
C VAL A 125 -12.48 2.03 3.61
N ALA A 126 -11.86 2.64 4.62
CA ALA A 126 -12.03 2.22 6.01
C ALA A 126 -13.50 2.22 6.44
N MET A 127 -14.28 3.24 6.07
CA MET A 127 -15.71 3.29 6.38
C MET A 127 -16.52 2.19 5.69
N GLU A 128 -16.13 1.79 4.48
CA GLU A 128 -16.73 0.64 3.78
C GLU A 128 -16.50 -0.69 4.53
N GLU A 129 -15.32 -0.89 5.15
CA GLU A 129 -15.00 -2.11 5.91
C GLU A 129 -15.93 -2.32 7.11
N ILE A 130 -16.34 -1.25 7.77
CA ILE A 130 -17.26 -1.30 8.92
C ILE A 130 -18.72 -0.98 8.55
N SER A 131 -19.08 -1.10 7.27
CA SER A 131 -20.43 -0.81 6.77
C SER A 131 -20.95 0.56 7.22
N TRP A 132 -20.08 1.59 7.12
CA TRP A 132 -20.37 2.97 7.57
C TRP A 132 -20.76 3.08 9.04
N GLY A 133 -20.22 2.21 9.88
CA GLY A 133 -20.50 2.16 11.31
C GLY A 133 -21.74 1.37 11.66
N GLN A 134 -22.39 0.70 10.73
CA GLN A 134 -23.56 -0.15 11.00
C GLN A 134 -23.29 -1.20 12.06
N GLN A 135 -22.10 -1.79 12.01
CA GLN A 135 -21.65 -2.78 13.01
C GLN A 135 -21.45 -2.16 14.40
N LEU A 136 -21.11 -0.87 14.50
CA LEU A 136 -20.87 -0.18 15.76
C LEU A 136 -22.13 0.38 16.41
N VAL A 137 -23.07 0.88 15.61
CA VAL A 137 -24.24 1.63 16.07
C VAL A 137 -25.54 0.85 15.83
N THR A 138 -25.48 -0.30 15.18
CA THR A 138 -26.60 -1.24 14.94
C THR A 138 -27.83 -0.60 14.28
N PHE A 139 -27.65 0.30 13.29
CA PHE A 139 -28.76 0.83 12.53
C PHE A 139 -29.16 -0.13 11.39
N GLN A 140 -30.44 -0.06 11.00
CA GLN A 140 -30.94 -0.89 9.92
C GLN A 140 -30.61 -0.26 8.55
N THR A 141 -30.18 -1.10 7.62
CA THR A 141 -29.99 -0.70 6.23
C THR A 141 -31.32 -0.24 5.63
N PRO A 142 -31.41 0.93 4.98
CA PRO A 142 -32.60 1.37 4.29
C PRO A 142 -33.09 0.31 3.29
N GLU A 143 -34.42 0.14 3.16
CA GLU A 143 -35.00 -0.96 2.39
C GLU A 143 -34.54 -0.97 0.92
N ALA A 144 -34.49 0.19 0.28
CA ALA A 144 -33.98 0.33 -1.09
C ALA A 144 -32.51 -0.14 -1.27
N TRP A 145 -31.68 0.03 -0.25
CA TRP A 145 -30.30 -0.47 -0.26
C TRP A 145 -30.24 -1.97 0.02
N ARG A 146 -31.08 -2.43 0.94
CA ARG A 146 -31.14 -3.86 1.32
C ARG A 146 -31.55 -4.75 0.14
N GLU A 147 -32.46 -4.27 -0.73
CA GLU A 147 -32.88 -4.99 -1.93
C GLU A 147 -31.79 -5.07 -3.00
N LEU A 148 -30.97 -4.02 -3.12
CA LEU A 148 -29.90 -3.94 -4.11
C LEU A 148 -28.59 -4.56 -3.62
N ASN A 149 -28.37 -4.60 -2.31
CA ASN A 149 -27.13 -5.05 -1.70
C ASN A 149 -27.19 -6.55 -1.39
N ARG A 150 -26.26 -7.32 -1.93
CA ARG A 150 -26.24 -8.79 -1.77
C ARG A 150 -26.12 -9.28 -0.32
N GLN A 151 -25.63 -8.44 0.58
CA GLN A 151 -25.43 -8.78 1.99
C GLN A 151 -26.40 -8.05 2.91
N GLY A 152 -27.25 -7.19 2.37
CA GLY A 152 -28.21 -6.40 3.13
C GLY A 152 -27.57 -5.31 4.01
N GLU A 153 -26.34 -4.91 3.70
CA GLU A 153 -25.55 -3.92 4.43
C GLU A 153 -25.49 -2.57 3.73
N THR A 154 -25.03 -1.54 4.45
CA THR A 154 -24.88 -0.19 3.91
C THR A 154 -23.48 -0.03 3.28
N THR A 155 -23.08 -0.91 2.36
CA THR A 155 -21.80 -0.88 1.66
C THR A 155 -21.98 -0.75 0.16
N LEU A 156 -21.11 0.05 -0.48
CA LEU A 156 -21.15 0.26 -1.94
C LEU A 156 -20.61 -0.93 -2.72
N HIS A 157 -19.55 -1.57 -2.22
CA HIS A 157 -18.91 -2.67 -2.94
C HIS A 157 -19.82 -3.90 -3.09
N ASN A 158 -20.77 -4.10 -2.19
CA ASN A 158 -21.74 -5.20 -2.26
C ASN A 158 -22.87 -5.02 -3.29
N LEU A 159 -22.95 -3.84 -3.94
CA LEU A 159 -23.87 -3.58 -5.05
C LEU A 159 -23.38 -4.24 -6.35
N ALA A 160 -22.08 -4.47 -6.51
CA ALA A 160 -21.50 -5.09 -7.69
C ALA A 160 -21.66 -6.62 -7.68
N SER A 161 -21.74 -7.25 -8.86
CA SER A 161 -21.72 -8.72 -8.96
C SER A 161 -20.36 -9.27 -8.48
N ARG A 162 -20.35 -10.52 -7.99
CA ARG A 162 -19.11 -11.16 -7.52
C ARG A 162 -18.03 -11.21 -8.60
N ASP A 163 -18.41 -11.47 -9.86
CA ASP A 163 -17.47 -11.56 -10.97
C ASP A 163 -16.89 -10.18 -11.32
N ALA A 164 -17.75 -9.14 -11.34
CA ALA A 164 -17.31 -7.77 -11.57
C ALA A 164 -16.36 -7.30 -10.46
N LEU A 165 -16.66 -7.63 -9.20
CA LEU A 165 -15.81 -7.30 -8.06
C LEU A 165 -14.45 -8.02 -8.15
N THR A 166 -14.47 -9.30 -8.47
CA THR A 166 -13.24 -10.10 -8.65
C THR A 166 -12.37 -9.54 -9.78
N LEU A 167 -12.98 -9.13 -10.90
CA LEU A 167 -12.26 -8.49 -12.00
C LEU A 167 -11.71 -7.12 -11.58
N ALA A 168 -12.51 -6.31 -10.90
CA ALA A 168 -12.09 -5.01 -10.40
C ALA A 168 -10.86 -5.14 -9.48
N TRP A 169 -10.86 -6.09 -8.56
CA TRP A 169 -9.70 -6.32 -7.67
C TRP A 169 -8.44 -6.78 -8.41
N LYS A 170 -8.56 -7.60 -9.46
CA LYS A 170 -7.41 -7.94 -10.32
C LYS A 170 -6.84 -6.70 -10.98
N VAL A 171 -7.70 -5.84 -11.52
CA VAL A 171 -7.27 -4.57 -12.16
C VAL A 171 -6.65 -3.64 -11.13
N VAL A 172 -7.29 -3.45 -9.96
CA VAL A 172 -6.79 -2.60 -8.88
C VAL A 172 -5.43 -3.07 -8.40
N GLY A 173 -5.26 -4.36 -8.06
CA GLY A 173 -4.00 -4.88 -7.55
C GLY A 173 -2.85 -4.77 -8.56
N MET A 174 -3.12 -5.05 -9.84
CA MET A 174 -2.11 -4.91 -10.89
C MET A 174 -1.75 -3.44 -11.14
N SER A 175 -2.74 -2.56 -11.27
CA SER A 175 -2.53 -1.12 -11.48
C SER A 175 -1.81 -0.49 -10.30
N PHE A 176 -2.14 -0.91 -9.08
CA PHE A 176 -1.46 -0.48 -7.86
C PHE A 176 0.04 -0.81 -7.90
N ALA A 177 0.39 -2.07 -8.19
CA ALA A 177 1.79 -2.48 -8.26
C ALA A 177 2.56 -1.74 -9.35
N ILE A 178 1.96 -1.60 -10.56
CA ILE A 178 2.56 -0.84 -11.66
C ILE A 178 2.73 0.62 -11.25
N GLY A 179 1.74 1.24 -10.63
CA GLY A 179 1.79 2.62 -10.14
C GLY A 179 2.90 2.85 -9.12
N VAL A 180 3.05 1.94 -8.15
CA VAL A 180 4.13 1.99 -7.15
C VAL A 180 5.51 1.95 -7.81
N VAL A 181 5.72 1.04 -8.75
CA VAL A 181 7.00 0.92 -9.49
C VAL A 181 7.24 2.18 -10.33
N ALA A 182 6.22 2.62 -11.07
CA ALA A 182 6.32 3.79 -11.96
C ALA A 182 6.64 5.07 -11.17
N LEU A 183 5.90 5.35 -10.07
CA LEU A 183 6.15 6.52 -9.22
C LEU A 183 7.55 6.50 -8.61
N THR A 184 8.00 5.33 -8.13
CA THR A 184 9.35 5.17 -7.57
C THR A 184 10.42 5.40 -8.65
N ALA A 185 10.23 4.88 -9.86
CA ALA A 185 11.14 5.07 -10.99
C ALA A 185 11.19 6.55 -11.44
N LEU A 186 10.02 7.20 -11.55
CA LEU A 186 9.94 8.62 -11.90
C LEU A 186 10.64 9.49 -10.86
N ALA A 187 10.50 9.19 -9.57
CA ALA A 187 11.21 9.90 -8.51
C ALA A 187 12.73 9.69 -8.59
N HIS A 188 13.17 8.47 -8.92
CA HIS A 188 14.59 8.15 -9.04
C HIS A 188 15.26 8.88 -10.21
N TRP A 189 14.59 8.93 -11.36
CA TRP A 189 15.16 9.55 -12.58
C TRP A 189 14.88 11.05 -12.65
N GLY A 190 13.66 11.47 -12.35
CA GLY A 190 13.23 12.86 -12.52
C GLY A 190 13.69 13.79 -11.40
N LYS A 191 13.86 13.28 -10.17
CA LYS A 191 14.26 14.04 -8.97
C LYS A 191 13.46 15.32 -8.71
N GLN A 192 12.27 15.41 -9.31
CA GLN A 192 11.38 16.56 -9.09
C GLN A 192 10.81 16.54 -7.67
N LYS A 193 10.73 17.70 -7.02
CA LYS A 193 10.24 17.85 -5.64
C LYS A 193 8.93 17.09 -5.42
N PHE A 194 7.94 17.29 -6.27
CA PHE A 194 6.65 16.62 -6.18
C PHE A 194 6.80 15.09 -6.14
N MET A 195 7.56 14.51 -7.09
CA MET A 195 7.75 13.06 -7.17
C MET A 195 8.50 12.51 -5.96
N LEU A 196 9.48 13.25 -5.41
CA LEU A 196 10.24 12.82 -4.24
C LEU A 196 9.38 12.69 -2.98
N TYR A 197 8.35 13.53 -2.85
CA TYR A 197 7.44 13.48 -1.70
C TYR A 197 6.32 12.45 -1.89
N ILE A 198 5.75 12.35 -3.08
CA ILE A 198 4.61 11.47 -3.37
C ILE A 198 5.05 10.01 -3.60
N ALA A 199 6.24 9.78 -4.19
CA ALA A 199 6.67 8.42 -4.48
C ALA A 199 6.89 7.59 -3.20
N PRO A 200 6.43 6.34 -3.18
CA PRO A 200 6.75 5.42 -2.09
C PRO A 200 8.25 5.10 -2.05
N HIS A 201 8.73 4.64 -0.90
CA HIS A 201 10.10 4.14 -0.80
C HIS A 201 10.23 2.80 -1.55
N PRO A 202 11.35 2.52 -2.26
CA PRO A 202 11.55 1.28 -3.01
C PRO A 202 11.35 -0.01 -2.21
N THR A 203 11.56 0.02 -0.90
CA THR A 203 11.32 -1.12 0.00
C THR A 203 9.86 -1.57 0.08
N LEU A 204 8.91 -0.76 -0.39
CA LEU A 204 7.50 -1.13 -0.48
C LEU A 204 7.12 -1.83 -1.80
N ILE A 205 8.02 -1.88 -2.79
CA ILE A 205 7.76 -2.55 -4.08
C ILE A 205 7.47 -4.05 -3.91
N PRO A 206 8.22 -4.83 -3.08
CA PRO A 206 7.89 -6.24 -2.88
C PRO A 206 6.50 -6.45 -2.30
N LEU A 207 6.04 -5.57 -1.40
CA LEU A 207 4.67 -5.64 -0.87
C LEU A 207 3.63 -5.36 -1.95
N ALA A 208 3.86 -4.36 -2.82
CA ALA A 208 2.99 -4.09 -3.97
C ALA A 208 2.95 -5.27 -4.95
N ALA A 209 4.07 -5.96 -5.17
CA ALA A 209 4.11 -7.18 -5.98
C ALA A 209 3.32 -8.33 -5.34
N LEU A 210 3.42 -8.51 -4.01
CA LEU A 210 2.59 -9.48 -3.28
C LEU A 210 1.11 -9.14 -3.36
N THR A 211 0.74 -7.86 -3.34
CA THR A 211 -0.64 -7.39 -3.53
C THR A 211 -1.17 -7.78 -4.92
N ALA A 212 -0.41 -7.52 -5.98
CA ALA A 212 -0.78 -7.93 -7.34
C ALA A 212 -0.92 -9.46 -7.45
N TYR A 213 -0.01 -10.21 -6.86
CA TYR A 213 -0.12 -11.68 -6.81
C TYR A 213 -1.38 -12.13 -6.06
N ALA A 214 -1.67 -11.54 -4.89
CA ALA A 214 -2.84 -11.88 -4.10
C ALA A 214 -4.14 -11.59 -4.84
N SER A 215 -4.25 -10.43 -5.50
CA SER A 215 -5.45 -10.05 -6.25
C SER A 215 -5.75 -10.96 -7.44
N VAL A 216 -4.73 -11.55 -8.07
CA VAL A 216 -4.88 -12.42 -9.26
C VAL A 216 -5.00 -13.89 -8.88
N ARG A 217 -4.28 -14.35 -7.86
CA ARG A 217 -4.03 -15.78 -7.59
C ARG A 217 -4.48 -16.29 -6.22
N VAL A 218 -4.90 -15.39 -5.33
CA VAL A 218 -5.26 -15.76 -3.96
C VAL A 218 -6.72 -15.38 -3.68
N HIS A 219 -6.96 -14.19 -3.15
CA HIS A 219 -8.29 -13.68 -2.81
C HIS A 219 -8.28 -12.14 -2.75
N PRO A 220 -9.36 -11.46 -3.12
CA PRO A 220 -9.48 -10.01 -3.00
C PRO A 220 -9.17 -9.48 -1.60
N GLU A 221 -9.76 -10.02 -0.55
CA GLU A 221 -9.54 -9.61 0.84
C GLU A 221 -8.07 -9.67 1.27
N ILE A 222 -7.31 -10.64 0.71
CA ILE A 222 -5.86 -10.71 0.95
C ILE A 222 -5.14 -9.56 0.26
N ALA A 223 -5.60 -9.13 -0.91
CA ALA A 223 -5.04 -7.95 -1.57
C ALA A 223 -5.37 -6.66 -0.81
N GLU A 224 -6.59 -6.55 -0.26
CA GLU A 224 -7.05 -5.41 0.56
C GLU A 224 -6.15 -5.19 1.77
N ILE A 225 -5.94 -6.21 2.60
CA ILE A 225 -5.08 -6.09 3.77
C ILE A 225 -3.63 -5.76 3.41
N LEU A 226 -3.11 -6.26 2.28
CA LEU A 226 -1.76 -5.92 1.82
C LEU A 226 -1.67 -4.46 1.36
N ILE A 227 -2.71 -3.92 0.74
CA ILE A 227 -2.83 -2.50 0.40
C ILE A 227 -2.87 -1.65 1.67
N ALA A 228 -3.67 -2.05 2.66
CA ALA A 228 -3.77 -1.34 3.94
C ALA A 228 -2.42 -1.31 4.68
N ILE A 229 -1.68 -2.43 4.73
CA ILE A 229 -0.32 -2.47 5.28
C ILE A 229 0.61 -1.52 4.51
N PHE A 230 0.53 -1.51 3.18
CA PHE A 230 1.31 -0.59 2.36
C PHE A 230 1.04 0.87 2.73
N PHE A 231 -0.23 1.26 2.78
CA PHE A 231 -0.61 2.63 3.08
C PHE A 231 -0.32 3.04 4.53
N ALA A 232 -0.34 2.12 5.47
CA ALA A 232 0.11 2.40 6.84
C ALA A 232 1.58 2.84 6.88
N PHE A 233 2.47 2.13 6.18
CA PHE A 233 3.88 2.52 6.05
C PHE A 233 4.08 3.78 5.21
N TYR A 234 3.34 3.91 4.11
CA TYR A 234 3.38 5.10 3.26
C TYR A 234 2.90 6.36 4.00
N GLY A 235 1.79 6.28 4.72
CA GLY A 235 1.26 7.37 5.53
C GLY A 235 2.24 7.81 6.63
N TYR A 236 2.86 6.83 7.32
CA TYR A 236 3.89 7.12 8.31
C TYR A 236 5.11 7.82 7.67
N ARG A 237 5.56 7.36 6.51
CA ARG A 237 6.62 8.04 5.76
C ARG A 237 6.25 9.48 5.40
N ALA A 238 5.03 9.70 4.87
CA ALA A 238 4.53 11.02 4.50
C ALA A 238 4.46 11.96 5.73
N TYR A 239 3.99 11.44 6.86
CA TYR A 239 3.94 12.17 8.13
C TYR A 239 5.33 12.61 8.60
N VAL A 240 6.33 11.72 8.58
CA VAL A 240 7.71 12.04 8.97
C VAL A 240 8.38 12.98 7.97
N ALA A 241 8.02 12.88 6.67
CA ALA A 241 8.53 13.77 5.62
C ALA A 241 7.97 15.18 5.72
N SER A 242 6.76 15.35 6.25
CA SER A 242 6.15 16.67 6.36
C SER A 242 6.87 17.56 7.37
N PRO A 243 6.89 18.90 7.20
CA PRO A 243 7.53 19.83 8.13
C PRO A 243 7.01 19.63 9.56
N SER A 244 7.91 19.63 10.55
CA SER A 244 7.53 19.66 11.98
C SER A 244 7.00 21.05 12.34
N PHE A 245 6.07 21.11 13.31
CA PHE A 245 5.63 22.37 13.91
C PHE A 245 6.77 23.04 14.64
#